data_75e3566023d7f4c4ed7ce9590e3a87f3
#
_entry.id   75e3566023d7f4c4ed7ce9590e3a87f3
#
_cell.length_a   1.000
_cell.length_b   1.000
_cell.length_c   1.000
_cell.angle_alpha   90.00
_cell.angle_beta   90.00
_cell.angle_gamma   90.00
#
_symmetry.space_group_name_H-M   'P 1'
#
loop_
_entity.id
_entity.type
_entity.pdbx_description
1 polymer ?
#
loop_
_entity_poly.entity_id
_entity_poly.type
_entity_poly.pdbx_seq_one_letter_code
_entity_poly.pdbx_strand_id
1 'polypeptide(L)'
;AGVEFMAVSFVRQGADVAAVREVVGDRAKLVSKIETSTAIANLTEIIRASDAIMVARGDLGIDCPIEDVPHLQKSIIRQCVEYGIPAITATQMLESMVTSPLPTRAEVTDVANAIFDGTDALMLSGETAIGHDPVLTVSTMADIAERAEAEAHYRQWATRLGRVQRESWDSSSDRVTAALTHAASEAAVDLQVSAILCCTNSGRTATAMARFRPGATLVALSPNPRTVNQLALSWGVSPMPMETYRSTDEIVWHAVEQAVGAGLVDHGDTIVVLAGSSQKSVETAADVMRIVNVE
;
A
#
# COMPACT_ATOMS: atom_id res chain seq x y z
N ALA A 1 4.54 17.61 -16.06
CA ALA A 1 5.43 17.05 -15.03
C ALA A 1 5.11 15.54 -14.96
N GLY A 2 6.07 14.67 -14.96
CA GLY A 2 5.85 13.21 -14.93
C GLY A 2 5.62 12.69 -13.51
N VAL A 3 4.52 13.10 -12.86
CA VAL A 3 4.18 12.62 -11.51
C VAL A 3 3.46 11.27 -11.59
N GLU A 4 3.68 10.43 -10.62
CA GLU A 4 3.05 9.11 -10.49
C GLU A 4 1.63 9.20 -9.94
N PHE A 5 1.39 10.14 -9.03
CA PHE A 5 0.09 10.36 -8.38
C PHE A 5 -0.34 11.82 -8.45
N MET A 6 -1.66 12.01 -8.52
CA MET A 6 -2.32 13.31 -8.42
C MET A 6 -3.39 13.25 -7.34
N ALA A 7 -3.28 14.09 -6.32
CA ALA A 7 -4.28 14.21 -5.28
C ALA A 7 -5.43 15.11 -5.71
N VAL A 8 -6.67 14.67 -5.46
CA VAL A 8 -7.90 15.39 -5.78
C VAL A 8 -8.58 15.80 -4.49
N SER A 9 -8.66 17.12 -4.26
CA SER A 9 -9.31 17.68 -3.07
C SER A 9 -10.83 17.78 -3.26
N PHE A 10 -11.54 17.76 -2.14
CA PHE A 10 -12.99 17.95 -2.05
C PHE A 10 -13.81 16.98 -2.91
N VAL A 11 -13.34 15.74 -3.06
CA VAL A 11 -14.12 14.67 -3.67
C VAL A 11 -15.34 14.39 -2.81
N ARG A 12 -16.53 14.32 -3.42
CA ARG A 12 -17.80 14.07 -2.73
C ARG A 12 -18.49 12.78 -3.18
N GLN A 13 -18.17 12.30 -4.38
CA GLN A 13 -18.78 11.13 -5.01
C GLN A 13 -17.84 10.52 -6.06
N GLY A 14 -18.09 9.28 -6.47
CA GLY A 14 -17.28 8.60 -7.48
C GLY A 14 -17.23 9.32 -8.83
N ALA A 15 -18.32 10.02 -9.21
CA ALA A 15 -18.38 10.80 -10.44
C ALA A 15 -17.35 11.94 -10.48
N ASP A 16 -17.00 12.55 -9.34
CA ASP A 16 -15.96 13.59 -9.28
C ASP A 16 -14.61 13.03 -9.66
N VAL A 17 -14.30 11.83 -9.18
CA VAL A 17 -13.06 11.11 -9.52
C VAL A 17 -13.04 10.71 -11.00
N ALA A 18 -14.17 10.22 -11.51
CA ALA A 18 -14.31 9.84 -12.91
C ALA A 18 -14.07 11.03 -13.84
N ALA A 19 -14.61 12.21 -13.52
CA ALA A 19 -14.41 13.44 -14.30
C ALA A 19 -12.92 13.85 -14.34
N VAL A 20 -12.19 13.72 -13.22
CA VAL A 20 -10.75 13.97 -13.20
C VAL A 20 -10.00 12.90 -14.01
N ARG A 21 -10.43 11.64 -13.94
CA ARG A 21 -9.86 10.52 -14.71
C ARG A 21 -9.96 10.76 -16.21
N GLU A 22 -11.08 11.28 -16.70
CA GLU A 22 -11.24 11.64 -18.13
C GLU A 22 -10.18 12.64 -18.61
N VAL A 23 -9.83 13.62 -17.76
CA VAL A 23 -8.81 14.62 -18.09
C VAL A 23 -7.40 14.09 -17.95
N VAL A 24 -7.14 13.33 -16.87
CA VAL A 24 -5.78 12.83 -16.54
C VAL A 24 -5.43 11.60 -17.39
N GLY A 25 -6.40 10.73 -17.69
CA GLY A 25 -6.16 9.43 -18.32
C GLY A 25 -5.17 8.60 -17.52
N ASP A 26 -4.28 7.91 -18.21
CA ASP A 26 -3.26 7.05 -17.59
C ASP A 26 -1.98 7.81 -17.19
N ARG A 27 -1.97 9.15 -17.28
CA ARG A 27 -0.78 9.97 -16.97
C ARG A 27 -0.43 10.02 -15.49
N ALA A 28 -1.39 9.82 -14.59
CA ALA A 28 -1.18 9.72 -13.16
C ALA A 28 -2.26 8.85 -12.51
N LYS A 29 -1.93 8.20 -11.41
CA LYS A 29 -2.90 7.61 -10.49
C LYS A 29 -3.57 8.68 -9.66
N LEU A 30 -4.84 8.49 -9.30
CA LEU A 30 -5.63 9.46 -8.55
C LEU A 30 -5.70 9.09 -7.08
N VAL A 31 -5.33 10.03 -6.22
CA VAL A 31 -5.51 9.96 -4.77
C VAL A 31 -6.71 10.82 -4.39
N SER A 32 -7.82 10.22 -4.00
CA SER A 32 -8.98 10.98 -3.54
C SER A 32 -8.83 11.36 -2.07
N LYS A 33 -8.96 12.64 -1.77
CA LYS A 33 -8.91 13.17 -0.41
C LYS A 33 -10.31 13.14 0.20
N ILE A 34 -10.44 12.44 1.32
CA ILE A 34 -11.69 12.37 2.10
C ILE A 34 -11.64 13.48 3.13
N GLU A 35 -12.45 14.53 2.87
CA GLU A 35 -12.42 15.82 3.56
C GLU A 35 -13.79 16.24 4.09
N THR A 36 -14.87 15.55 3.69
CA THR A 36 -16.25 15.98 3.99
C THR A 36 -17.15 14.83 4.42
N SER A 37 -18.20 15.15 5.16
CA SER A 37 -19.28 14.24 5.54
C SER A 37 -19.98 13.61 4.32
N THR A 38 -20.11 14.38 3.24
CA THR A 38 -20.63 13.89 1.97
C THR A 38 -19.73 12.80 1.36
N ALA A 39 -18.41 12.98 1.42
CA ALA A 39 -17.45 11.96 0.97
C ALA A 39 -17.57 10.67 1.81
N ILE A 40 -17.80 10.80 3.12
CA ILE A 40 -18.03 9.65 4.00
C ILE A 40 -19.29 8.89 3.60
N ALA A 41 -20.39 9.59 3.30
CA ALA A 41 -21.64 8.96 2.86
C ALA A 41 -21.48 8.18 1.54
N ASN A 42 -20.58 8.62 0.66
CA ASN A 42 -20.33 8.05 -0.67
C ASN A 42 -18.98 7.29 -0.74
N LEU A 43 -18.40 6.92 0.41
CA LEU A 43 -17.04 6.42 0.51
C LEU A 43 -16.75 5.21 -0.41
N THR A 44 -17.66 4.26 -0.46
CA THR A 44 -17.49 3.03 -1.25
C THR A 44 -17.31 3.32 -2.74
N GLU A 45 -18.12 4.21 -3.32
CA GLU A 45 -18.00 4.56 -4.75
C GLU A 45 -16.74 5.39 -5.03
N ILE A 46 -16.33 6.25 -4.09
CA ILE A 46 -15.08 7.02 -4.19
C ILE A 46 -13.88 6.05 -4.17
N ILE A 47 -13.84 5.10 -3.25
CA ILE A 47 -12.78 4.08 -3.16
C ILE A 47 -12.67 3.32 -4.48
N ARG A 48 -13.79 2.85 -5.04
CA ARG A 48 -13.80 2.09 -6.31
C ARG A 48 -13.32 2.90 -7.51
N ALA A 49 -13.51 4.20 -7.52
CA ALA A 49 -13.08 5.09 -8.60
C ALA A 49 -11.61 5.55 -8.47
N SER A 50 -10.99 5.36 -7.31
CA SER A 50 -9.67 5.89 -6.94
C SER A 50 -8.57 4.85 -7.04
N ASP A 51 -7.32 5.30 -7.17
CA ASP A 51 -6.12 4.44 -7.08
C ASP A 51 -5.51 4.43 -5.67
N ALA A 52 -5.79 5.46 -4.87
CA ALA A 52 -5.45 5.56 -3.46
C ALA A 52 -6.42 6.54 -2.76
N ILE A 53 -6.51 6.45 -1.44
CA ILE A 53 -7.33 7.33 -0.61
C ILE A 53 -6.43 8.07 0.38
N MET A 54 -6.73 9.34 0.62
CA MET A 54 -6.10 10.13 1.68
C MET A 54 -7.14 10.53 2.73
N VAL A 55 -6.89 10.17 3.97
CA VAL A 55 -7.67 10.64 5.13
C VAL A 55 -7.12 12.01 5.50
N ALA A 56 -7.77 13.08 5.05
CA ALA A 56 -7.37 14.46 5.28
C ALA A 56 -8.04 14.99 6.57
N ARG A 57 -7.46 14.63 7.72
CA ARG A 57 -8.09 14.79 9.05
C ARG A 57 -8.36 16.25 9.42
N GLY A 58 -7.50 17.16 8.97
CA GLY A 58 -7.68 18.60 9.23
C GLY A 58 -8.99 19.12 8.65
N ASP A 59 -9.22 18.90 7.35
CA ASP A 59 -10.44 19.35 6.67
C ASP A 59 -11.66 18.55 7.13
N LEU A 60 -11.49 17.23 7.35
CA LEU A 60 -12.55 16.37 7.84
C LEU A 60 -13.06 16.81 9.22
N GLY A 61 -12.16 17.25 10.10
CA GLY A 61 -12.50 17.74 11.43
C GLY A 61 -13.17 19.13 11.43
N ILE A 62 -13.19 19.83 10.28
CA ILE A 62 -13.96 21.06 10.10
C ILE A 62 -15.42 20.74 9.71
N ASP A 63 -15.61 19.70 8.90
CA ASP A 63 -16.93 19.34 8.34
C ASP A 63 -17.68 18.29 9.20
N CYS A 64 -16.97 17.50 9.99
CA CYS A 64 -17.52 16.49 10.90
C CYS A 64 -17.23 16.84 12.37
N PRO A 65 -18.00 16.31 13.34
CA PRO A 65 -17.65 16.43 14.77
C PRO A 65 -16.25 15.89 15.03
N ILE A 66 -15.45 16.64 15.77
CA ILE A 66 -14.03 16.30 15.99
C ILE A 66 -13.85 14.94 16.68
N GLU A 67 -14.78 14.58 17.57
CA GLU A 67 -14.83 13.29 18.27
C GLU A 67 -15.06 12.11 17.34
N ASP A 68 -15.66 12.33 16.16
CA ASP A 68 -15.90 11.28 15.17
C ASP A 68 -14.67 11.01 14.27
N VAL A 69 -13.76 11.97 14.13
CA VAL A 69 -12.61 11.87 13.22
C VAL A 69 -11.79 10.60 13.42
N PRO A 70 -11.44 10.16 14.64
CA PRO A 70 -10.70 8.91 14.85
C PRO A 70 -11.48 7.67 14.39
N HIS A 71 -12.80 7.67 14.54
CA HIS A 71 -13.67 6.57 14.10
C HIS A 71 -13.81 6.54 12.58
N LEU A 72 -13.93 7.72 11.96
CA LEU A 72 -13.97 7.88 10.50
C LEU A 72 -12.66 7.41 9.87
N GLN A 73 -11.50 7.81 10.43
CA GLN A 73 -10.19 7.33 10.00
C GLN A 73 -10.15 5.79 9.97
N LYS A 74 -10.50 5.14 11.07
CA LYS A 74 -10.54 3.66 11.16
C LYS A 74 -11.47 3.03 10.14
N SER A 75 -12.64 3.63 9.92
CA SER A 75 -13.61 3.15 8.95
C SER A 75 -13.13 3.29 7.51
N ILE A 76 -12.50 4.44 7.17
CA ILE A 76 -11.94 4.69 5.84
C ILE A 76 -10.81 3.71 5.56
N ILE A 77 -9.82 3.62 6.46
CA ILE A 77 -8.65 2.73 6.28
C ILE A 77 -9.11 1.28 6.13
N ARG A 78 -10.03 0.81 7.00
CA ARG A 78 -10.58 -0.54 6.90
C ARG A 78 -11.19 -0.82 5.54
N GLN A 79 -12.02 0.08 5.01
CA GLN A 79 -12.62 -0.10 3.69
C GLN A 79 -11.55 -0.08 2.59
N CYS A 80 -10.55 0.79 2.66
CA CYS A 80 -9.44 0.80 1.71
C CYS A 80 -8.74 -0.56 1.66
N VAL A 81 -8.45 -1.15 2.82
CA VAL A 81 -7.87 -2.49 2.91
C VAL A 81 -8.78 -3.56 2.33
N GLU A 82 -10.09 -3.52 2.60
CA GLU A 82 -11.08 -4.45 2.04
C GLU A 82 -11.10 -4.38 0.51
N TYR A 83 -11.02 -3.18 -0.07
CA TYR A 83 -11.01 -2.97 -1.52
C TYR A 83 -9.62 -3.04 -2.17
N GLY A 84 -8.55 -3.14 -1.40
CA GLY A 84 -7.18 -3.21 -1.90
C GLY A 84 -6.65 -1.91 -2.46
N ILE A 85 -7.11 -0.82 -1.94
CA ILE A 85 -6.71 0.53 -2.30
C ILE A 85 -5.80 1.08 -1.19
N PRO A 86 -4.59 1.57 -1.49
CA PRO A 86 -3.70 2.15 -0.49
C PRO A 86 -4.34 3.35 0.22
N ALA A 87 -4.13 3.42 1.54
CA ALA A 87 -4.60 4.52 2.37
C ALA A 87 -3.43 5.36 2.88
N ILE A 88 -3.55 6.68 2.81
CA ILE A 88 -2.61 7.66 3.35
C ILE A 88 -3.28 8.38 4.52
N THR A 89 -2.69 8.35 5.71
CA THR A 89 -3.15 9.18 6.82
C THR A 89 -2.36 10.49 6.83
N ALA A 90 -3.09 11.61 6.78
CA ALA A 90 -2.53 12.93 6.56
C ALA A 90 -2.98 13.95 7.60
N THR A 91 -2.20 15.01 7.72
CA THR A 91 -2.38 16.21 8.54
C THR A 91 -2.26 16.02 10.05
N GLN A 92 -1.60 16.95 10.70
CA GLN A 92 -1.44 17.01 12.16
C GLN A 92 -0.84 15.73 12.76
N MET A 93 0.18 15.16 12.09
CA MET A 93 0.83 13.93 12.55
C MET A 93 1.86 14.23 13.63
N LEU A 94 2.79 15.15 13.35
CA LEU A 94 3.85 15.61 14.26
C LEU A 94 3.89 17.16 14.27
N GLU A 95 2.75 17.81 14.31
CA GLU A 95 2.58 19.25 14.13
C GLU A 95 3.47 20.07 15.08
N SER A 96 3.67 19.62 16.32
CA SER A 96 4.55 20.32 17.28
C SER A 96 6.00 20.39 16.78
N MET A 97 6.44 19.47 15.91
CA MET A 97 7.78 19.45 15.33
C MET A 97 8.01 20.52 14.25
N VAL A 98 7.00 21.31 13.91
CA VAL A 98 7.23 22.56 13.14
C VAL A 98 8.18 23.48 13.90
N THR A 99 8.08 23.54 15.23
CA THR A 99 8.89 24.44 16.08
C THR A 99 9.67 23.74 17.20
N SER A 100 9.32 22.51 17.53
CA SER A 100 9.94 21.71 18.59
C SER A 100 10.81 20.59 18.03
N PRO A 101 11.96 20.26 18.65
CA PRO A 101 12.78 19.12 18.25
C PRO A 101 12.19 17.76 18.65
N LEU A 102 11.12 17.74 19.45
CA LEU A 102 10.47 16.52 19.92
C LEU A 102 8.96 16.63 19.74
N PRO A 103 8.29 15.54 19.34
CA PRO A 103 6.84 15.50 19.29
C PRO A 103 6.23 15.37 20.69
N THR A 104 4.96 15.68 20.80
CA THR A 104 4.18 15.38 22.00
C THR A 104 3.86 13.88 22.10
N ARG A 105 3.56 13.39 23.31
CA ARG A 105 3.14 11.99 23.49
C ARG A 105 1.84 11.68 22.74
N ALA A 106 0.95 12.65 22.61
CA ALA A 106 -0.30 12.49 21.87
C ALA A 106 -0.04 12.24 20.37
N GLU A 107 0.89 12.99 19.78
CA GLU A 107 1.30 12.81 18.38
C GLU A 107 1.96 11.45 18.14
N VAL A 108 2.87 11.03 19.02
CA VAL A 108 3.47 9.67 18.96
C VAL A 108 2.40 8.59 19.00
N THR A 109 1.40 8.74 19.88
CA THR A 109 0.28 7.82 19.99
C THR A 109 -0.59 7.84 18.74
N ASP A 110 -0.81 9.01 18.15
CA ASP A 110 -1.62 9.17 16.94
C ASP A 110 -0.95 8.52 15.72
N VAL A 111 0.35 8.74 15.52
CA VAL A 111 1.13 8.05 14.47
C VAL A 111 1.05 6.53 14.65
N ALA A 112 1.29 6.01 15.85
CA ALA A 112 1.21 4.59 16.13
C ALA A 112 -0.20 4.02 15.88
N ASN A 113 -1.27 4.76 16.26
CA ASN A 113 -2.64 4.35 15.99
C ASN A 113 -2.95 4.28 14.49
N ALA A 114 -2.49 5.23 13.68
CA ALA A 114 -2.66 5.18 12.23
C ALA A 114 -2.02 3.90 11.62
N ILE A 115 -0.85 3.50 12.12
CA ILE A 115 -0.19 2.24 11.75
C ILE A 115 -1.06 1.03 12.16
N PHE A 116 -1.55 0.99 13.40
CA PHE A 116 -2.41 -0.11 13.89
C PHE A 116 -3.75 -0.16 13.16
N ASP A 117 -4.25 0.96 12.66
CA ASP A 117 -5.45 1.03 11.82
C ASP A 117 -5.22 0.42 10.43
N GLY A 118 -3.97 0.27 10.01
CA GLY A 118 -3.58 -0.34 8.74
C GLY A 118 -3.35 0.65 7.60
N THR A 119 -2.97 1.90 7.89
CA THR A 119 -2.57 2.86 6.84
C THR A 119 -1.37 2.33 6.04
N ASP A 120 -1.29 2.64 4.76
CA ASP A 120 -0.15 2.26 3.91
C ASP A 120 0.98 3.30 3.97
N ALA A 121 0.62 4.56 4.15
CA ALA A 121 1.56 5.65 4.25
C ALA A 121 1.08 6.72 5.25
N LEU A 122 2.04 7.45 5.79
CA LEU A 122 1.84 8.63 6.63
C LEU A 122 2.36 9.86 5.88
N MET A 123 1.65 10.98 5.97
CA MET A 123 2.06 12.21 5.31
C MET A 123 2.38 13.30 6.32
N LEU A 124 3.57 13.87 6.19
CA LEU A 124 3.96 15.13 6.82
C LEU A 124 3.66 16.30 5.86
N SER A 125 3.24 17.42 6.39
CA SER A 125 2.85 18.63 5.64
C SER A 125 3.69 19.85 6.08
N GLY A 126 3.16 20.67 6.95
CA GLY A 126 3.87 21.82 7.54
C GLY A 126 5.15 21.43 8.25
N GLU A 127 5.15 20.25 8.88
CA GLU A 127 6.25 19.71 9.65
C GLU A 127 7.55 19.58 8.83
N THR A 128 7.43 19.30 7.54
CA THR A 128 8.58 19.23 6.61
C THR A 128 8.69 20.42 5.68
N ALA A 129 7.57 21.09 5.35
CA ALA A 129 7.57 22.21 4.41
C ALA A 129 8.11 23.51 5.00
N ILE A 130 7.81 23.78 6.27
CA ILE A 130 8.19 24.99 7.00
C ILE A 130 8.79 24.70 8.38
N GLY A 131 8.90 23.41 8.75
CA GLY A 131 9.43 22.98 10.04
C GLY A 131 10.91 23.27 10.18
N HIS A 132 11.35 23.41 11.44
CA HIS A 132 12.74 23.73 11.79
C HIS A 132 13.72 22.65 11.34
N ASP A 133 13.36 21.38 11.49
CA ASP A 133 14.21 20.23 11.13
C ASP A 133 13.39 19.13 10.41
N PRO A 134 13.23 19.22 9.07
CA PRO A 134 12.46 18.25 8.32
C PRO A 134 13.08 16.86 8.33
N VAL A 135 14.40 16.72 8.42
CA VAL A 135 15.08 15.43 8.44
C VAL A 135 14.80 14.71 9.75
N LEU A 136 14.94 15.42 10.89
CA LEU A 136 14.62 14.86 12.20
C LEU A 136 13.14 14.48 12.29
N THR A 137 12.24 15.27 11.72
CA THR A 137 10.80 14.97 11.72
C THR A 137 10.49 13.70 10.97
N VAL A 138 11.07 13.49 9.79
CA VAL A 138 10.89 12.25 9.00
C VAL A 138 11.47 11.05 9.73
N SER A 139 12.68 11.15 10.29
CA SER A 139 13.28 10.04 11.04
C SER A 139 12.48 9.69 12.30
N THR A 140 11.98 10.69 13.02
CA THR A 140 11.11 10.47 14.18
C THR A 140 9.82 9.73 13.80
N MET A 141 9.20 10.10 12.69
CA MET A 141 8.02 9.38 12.18
C MET A 141 8.35 7.95 11.80
N ALA A 142 9.49 7.71 11.16
CA ALA A 142 9.95 6.38 10.79
C ALA A 142 10.20 5.51 12.03
N ASP A 143 10.89 6.03 13.05
CA ASP A 143 11.15 5.33 14.32
C ASP A 143 9.85 4.91 15.02
N ILE A 144 8.84 5.81 15.03
CA ILE A 144 7.53 5.49 15.62
C ILE A 144 6.83 4.41 14.80
N ALA A 145 6.89 4.50 13.47
CA ALA A 145 6.26 3.54 12.58
C ALA A 145 6.87 2.15 12.73
N GLU A 146 8.20 2.04 12.68
CA GLU A 146 8.93 0.77 12.88
C GLU A 146 8.60 0.14 14.23
N ARG A 147 8.57 0.94 15.30
CA ARG A 147 8.22 0.44 16.63
C ARG A 147 6.78 -0.03 16.72
N ALA A 148 5.84 0.69 16.10
CA ALA A 148 4.43 0.31 16.06
C ALA A 148 4.23 -0.98 15.25
N GLU A 149 4.90 -1.12 14.10
CA GLU A 149 4.83 -2.32 13.26
C GLU A 149 5.36 -3.56 13.96
N ALA A 150 6.43 -3.45 14.74
CA ALA A 150 6.99 -4.55 15.52
C ALA A 150 6.00 -5.12 16.56
N GLU A 151 5.06 -4.32 17.06
CA GLU A 151 4.04 -4.73 18.03
C GLU A 151 2.67 -5.03 17.38
N ALA A 152 2.51 -4.77 16.08
CA ALA A 152 1.26 -4.97 15.38
C ALA A 152 0.92 -6.45 15.18
N HIS A 153 -0.32 -6.83 15.48
CA HIS A 153 -0.78 -8.22 15.39
C HIS A 153 -1.32 -8.55 14.00
N TYR A 154 -0.51 -8.39 12.96
CA TYR A 154 -0.92 -8.56 11.55
C TYR A 154 -1.36 -9.99 11.18
N ARG A 155 -0.96 -11.03 11.93
CA ARG A 155 -1.46 -12.40 11.71
C ARG A 155 -2.98 -12.53 11.77
N GLN A 156 -3.61 -11.91 12.77
CA GLN A 156 -5.06 -11.93 12.91
C GLN A 156 -5.76 -11.13 11.81
N TRP A 157 -5.10 -10.08 11.35
CA TRP A 157 -5.52 -9.26 10.24
C TRP A 157 -5.58 -10.04 8.94
N ALA A 158 -4.52 -10.74 8.55
CA ALA A 158 -4.44 -11.55 7.33
C ALA A 158 -5.58 -12.58 7.25
N THR A 159 -5.82 -13.32 8.35
CA THR A 159 -6.90 -14.31 8.42
C THR A 159 -8.29 -13.68 8.23
N ARG A 160 -8.53 -12.51 8.82
CA ARG A 160 -9.79 -11.76 8.67
C ARG A 160 -9.95 -11.27 7.23
N LEU A 161 -8.91 -10.71 6.65
CA LEU A 161 -8.91 -10.17 5.29
C LEU A 161 -9.21 -11.23 4.24
N GLY A 162 -8.64 -12.43 4.36
CA GLY A 162 -8.90 -13.54 3.42
C GLY A 162 -10.37 -13.96 3.34
N ARG A 163 -11.17 -13.68 4.36
CA ARG A 163 -12.63 -13.92 4.33
C ARG A 163 -13.38 -12.81 3.61
N VAL A 164 -13.02 -11.56 3.85
CA VAL A 164 -13.70 -10.38 3.28
C VAL A 164 -13.42 -10.23 1.78
N GLN A 165 -12.22 -10.56 1.34
CA GLN A 165 -11.84 -10.47 -0.07
C GLN A 165 -12.73 -11.23 -1.04
N ARG A 166 -13.36 -12.33 -0.60
CA ARG A 166 -14.20 -13.16 -1.49
C ARG A 166 -15.48 -12.46 -1.94
N GLU A 167 -15.89 -11.41 -1.24
CA GLU A 167 -17.16 -10.70 -1.48
C GLU A 167 -17.00 -9.40 -2.27
N SER A 168 -15.78 -8.84 -2.35
CA SER A 168 -15.53 -7.48 -2.85
C SER A 168 -14.99 -7.37 -4.28
N TRP A 169 -14.73 -8.49 -4.98
CA TRP A 169 -14.04 -8.48 -6.27
C TRP A 169 -14.97 -8.69 -7.47
N ASP A 170 -14.99 -7.69 -8.36
CA ASP A 170 -15.93 -7.65 -9.48
C ASP A 170 -15.42 -8.40 -10.75
N SER A 171 -14.09 -8.57 -10.93
CA SER A 171 -13.51 -9.23 -12.11
C SER A 171 -12.94 -10.62 -11.82
N SER A 172 -12.90 -11.49 -12.84
CA SER A 172 -12.28 -12.83 -12.72
C SER A 172 -10.77 -12.74 -12.48
N SER A 173 -10.10 -11.76 -13.07
CA SER A 173 -8.67 -11.48 -12.91
C SER A 173 -8.34 -11.11 -11.46
N ASP A 174 -9.16 -10.26 -10.84
CA ASP A 174 -8.98 -9.85 -9.47
C ASP A 174 -9.18 -11.00 -8.48
N ARG A 175 -10.16 -11.89 -8.76
CA ARG A 175 -10.38 -13.10 -7.94
C ARG A 175 -9.18 -14.04 -7.97
N VAL A 176 -8.51 -14.20 -9.10
CA VAL A 176 -7.29 -15.02 -9.22
C VAL A 176 -6.17 -14.39 -8.39
N THR A 177 -5.92 -13.10 -8.55
CA THR A 177 -4.90 -12.37 -7.75
C THR A 177 -5.20 -12.46 -6.26
N ALA A 178 -6.47 -12.29 -5.85
CA ALA A 178 -6.87 -12.38 -4.46
C ALA A 178 -6.64 -13.78 -3.87
N ALA A 179 -7.04 -14.82 -4.60
CA ALA A 179 -6.84 -16.20 -4.17
C ALA A 179 -5.35 -16.55 -4.05
N LEU A 180 -4.56 -16.12 -5.04
CA LEU A 180 -3.12 -16.40 -5.09
C LEU A 180 -2.37 -15.69 -3.96
N THR A 181 -2.64 -14.40 -3.74
CA THR A 181 -1.99 -13.63 -2.68
C THR A 181 -2.40 -14.10 -1.28
N HIS A 182 -3.65 -14.55 -1.10
CA HIS A 182 -4.06 -15.20 0.15
C HIS A 182 -3.29 -16.51 0.37
N ALA A 183 -3.22 -17.39 -0.63
CA ALA A 183 -2.46 -18.63 -0.53
C ALA A 183 -0.96 -18.38 -0.25
N ALA A 184 -0.39 -17.36 -0.89
CA ALA A 184 1.00 -16.95 -0.65
C ALA A 184 1.22 -16.43 0.77
N SER A 185 0.26 -15.68 1.32
CA SER A 185 0.31 -15.21 2.71
C SER A 185 0.33 -16.37 3.71
N GLU A 186 -0.54 -17.37 3.52
CA GLU A 186 -0.58 -18.57 4.37
C GLU A 186 0.71 -19.40 4.22
N ALA A 187 1.16 -19.64 2.97
CA ALA A 187 2.39 -20.35 2.72
C ALA A 187 3.62 -19.65 3.33
N ALA A 188 3.65 -18.32 3.29
CA ALA A 188 4.74 -17.56 3.89
C ALA A 188 4.83 -17.74 5.41
N VAL A 189 3.69 -17.84 6.08
CA VAL A 189 3.62 -18.10 7.53
C VAL A 189 4.00 -19.53 7.85
N ASP A 190 3.45 -20.51 7.12
CA ASP A 190 3.65 -21.95 7.40
C ASP A 190 5.11 -22.36 7.18
N LEU A 191 5.75 -21.81 6.15
CA LEU A 191 7.13 -22.12 5.77
C LEU A 191 8.15 -21.15 6.38
N GLN A 192 7.70 -20.10 7.07
CA GLN A 192 8.57 -19.07 7.65
C GLN A 192 9.54 -18.47 6.61
N VAL A 193 9.01 -18.14 5.41
CA VAL A 193 9.82 -17.63 4.31
C VAL A 193 10.44 -16.29 4.65
N SER A 194 11.65 -16.02 4.13
CA SER A 194 12.37 -14.76 4.32
C SER A 194 11.80 -13.64 3.44
N ALA A 195 11.32 -13.98 2.23
CA ALA A 195 10.78 -13.02 1.30
C ALA A 195 9.61 -13.54 0.44
N ILE A 196 8.81 -12.60 -0.06
CA ILE A 196 7.80 -12.82 -1.09
C ILE A 196 8.13 -11.91 -2.26
N LEU A 197 8.44 -12.49 -3.42
CA LEU A 197 8.75 -11.75 -4.65
C LEU A 197 7.50 -11.67 -5.51
N CYS A 198 7.07 -10.46 -5.85
CA CYS A 198 5.90 -10.19 -6.72
C CYS A 198 6.36 -9.65 -8.07
N CYS A 199 6.38 -10.49 -9.11
CA CYS A 199 6.64 -10.06 -10.48
C CYS A 199 5.36 -9.48 -11.09
N THR A 200 5.33 -8.20 -11.41
CA THR A 200 4.11 -7.48 -11.78
C THR A 200 4.34 -6.36 -12.80
N ASN A 201 3.49 -6.22 -13.79
CA ASN A 201 3.52 -5.10 -14.74
C ASN A 201 2.82 -3.84 -14.21
N SER A 202 1.67 -4.02 -13.55
CA SER A 202 0.80 -2.93 -13.11
C SER A 202 0.88 -2.62 -11.62
N GLY A 203 1.64 -3.42 -10.84
CA GLY A 203 1.72 -3.31 -9.39
C GLY A 203 0.60 -4.03 -8.64
N ARG A 204 -0.47 -4.49 -9.30
CA ARG A 204 -1.65 -5.09 -8.63
C ARG A 204 -1.31 -6.26 -7.71
N THR A 205 -0.45 -7.17 -8.13
CA THR A 205 -0.07 -8.32 -7.31
C THR A 205 0.64 -7.90 -6.03
N ALA A 206 1.57 -6.96 -6.13
CA ALA A 206 2.31 -6.45 -4.97
C ALA A 206 1.40 -5.67 -4.00
N THR A 207 0.54 -4.79 -4.50
CA THR A 207 -0.44 -4.08 -3.68
C THR A 207 -1.43 -5.04 -3.01
N ALA A 208 -1.88 -6.08 -3.74
CA ALA A 208 -2.75 -7.11 -3.19
C ALA A 208 -2.04 -7.95 -2.13
N MET A 209 -0.73 -8.19 -2.25
CA MET A 209 0.06 -8.90 -1.24
C MET A 209 0.33 -8.03 -0.01
N ALA A 210 0.65 -6.75 -0.20
CA ALA A 210 0.91 -5.79 0.87
C ALA A 210 -0.21 -5.68 1.90
N ARG A 211 -1.46 -5.89 1.49
CA ARG A 211 -2.64 -5.84 2.39
C ARG A 211 -2.63 -6.89 3.48
N PHE A 212 -1.96 -8.02 3.27
CA PHE A 212 -1.83 -9.07 4.27
C PHE A 212 -0.78 -8.75 5.32
N ARG A 213 0.00 -7.67 5.14
CA ARG A 213 1.07 -7.28 6.07
C ARG A 213 1.98 -8.46 6.40
N PRO A 214 2.59 -9.13 5.40
CA PRO A 214 3.43 -10.29 5.66
C PRO A 214 4.63 -9.91 6.54
N GLY A 215 5.03 -10.84 7.43
CA GLY A 215 6.26 -10.67 8.21
C GLY A 215 7.54 -10.91 7.39
N ALA A 216 7.39 -11.47 6.18
CA ALA A 216 8.46 -11.66 5.20
C ALA A 216 8.72 -10.38 4.41
N THR A 217 9.95 -10.19 3.95
CA THR A 217 10.29 -9.05 3.06
C THR A 217 9.48 -9.11 1.77
N LEU A 218 8.73 -8.05 1.47
CA LEU A 218 7.90 -7.99 0.27
C LEU A 218 8.63 -7.21 -0.83
N VAL A 219 9.06 -7.92 -1.87
CA VAL A 219 9.77 -7.34 -3.01
C VAL A 219 8.86 -7.34 -4.24
N ALA A 220 8.74 -6.21 -4.90
CA ALA A 220 7.99 -6.09 -6.14
C ALA A 220 8.93 -5.81 -7.31
N LEU A 221 8.92 -6.68 -8.31
CA LEU A 221 9.75 -6.54 -9.50
C LEU A 221 8.88 -6.19 -10.71
N SER A 222 9.23 -5.09 -11.40
CA SER A 222 8.46 -4.61 -12.54
C SER A 222 9.36 -4.12 -13.68
N PRO A 223 9.01 -4.47 -14.95
CA PRO A 223 9.68 -3.89 -16.12
C PRO A 223 9.25 -2.45 -16.40
N ASN A 224 8.22 -1.94 -15.72
CA ASN A 224 7.71 -0.61 -15.90
C ASN A 224 8.23 0.32 -14.80
N PRO A 225 9.12 1.29 -15.12
CA PRO A 225 9.70 2.20 -14.14
C PRO A 225 8.65 3.01 -13.37
N ARG A 226 7.53 3.31 -14.03
CA ARG A 226 6.42 4.02 -13.40
C ARG A 226 5.74 3.18 -12.33
N THR A 227 5.53 1.90 -12.60
CA THR A 227 4.99 0.94 -11.63
C THR A 227 5.92 0.81 -10.42
N VAL A 228 7.24 0.76 -10.65
CA VAL A 228 8.24 0.76 -9.57
C VAL A 228 8.05 1.97 -8.66
N ASN A 229 7.98 3.17 -9.22
CA ASN A 229 7.76 4.39 -8.44
C ASN A 229 6.40 4.40 -7.71
N GLN A 230 5.34 3.94 -8.38
CA GLN A 230 3.99 3.90 -7.81
C GLN A 230 3.88 2.94 -6.62
N LEU A 231 4.60 1.84 -6.64
CA LEU A 231 4.59 0.84 -5.57
C LEU A 231 5.24 1.32 -4.27
N ALA A 232 6.02 2.39 -4.29
CA ALA A 232 6.55 3.03 -3.09
C ALA A 232 5.45 3.56 -2.13
N LEU A 233 4.20 3.72 -2.62
CA LEU A 233 3.06 4.08 -1.77
C LEU A 233 2.46 2.88 -1.02
N SER A 234 2.70 1.67 -1.48
CA SER A 234 2.13 0.45 -0.87
C SER A 234 2.96 0.02 0.34
N TRP A 235 2.30 -0.34 1.42
CA TRP A 235 2.94 -0.75 2.67
C TRP A 235 3.96 -1.87 2.47
N GLY A 236 5.16 -1.70 3.03
CA GLY A 236 6.20 -2.72 3.12
C GLY A 236 6.76 -3.22 1.79
N VAL A 237 6.37 -2.64 0.66
CA VAL A 237 6.86 -3.03 -0.65
C VAL A 237 8.23 -2.40 -0.91
N SER A 238 9.22 -3.23 -1.24
CA SER A 238 10.51 -2.83 -1.80
C SER A 238 10.45 -2.97 -3.33
N PRO A 239 10.17 -1.89 -4.07
CA PRO A 239 10.00 -1.99 -5.51
C PRO A 239 11.36 -1.96 -6.23
N MET A 240 11.52 -2.84 -7.23
CA MET A 240 12.75 -2.96 -8.02
C MET A 240 12.43 -3.01 -9.52
N PRO A 241 13.29 -2.42 -10.38
CA PRO A 241 13.18 -2.64 -11.81
C PRO A 241 13.59 -4.07 -12.16
N MET A 242 12.94 -4.67 -13.16
CA MET A 242 13.29 -5.97 -13.72
C MET A 242 13.10 -5.92 -15.24
N GLU A 243 13.91 -6.64 -15.99
CA GLU A 243 13.70 -6.78 -17.44
C GLU A 243 12.50 -7.66 -17.79
N THR A 244 12.06 -7.58 -19.04
CA THR A 244 10.97 -8.43 -19.54
C THR A 244 11.55 -9.76 -20.03
N TYR A 245 11.00 -10.88 -19.56
CA TYR A 245 11.41 -12.23 -19.92
C TYR A 245 10.29 -12.99 -20.65
N ARG A 246 10.65 -14.05 -21.37
CA ARG A 246 9.73 -14.77 -22.26
C ARG A 246 9.02 -15.94 -21.60
N SER A 247 9.56 -16.48 -20.52
CA SER A 247 8.97 -17.61 -19.81
C SER A 247 8.84 -17.30 -18.32
N THR A 248 7.89 -17.98 -17.68
CA THR A 248 7.70 -17.88 -16.22
C THR A 248 8.93 -18.39 -15.47
N ASP A 249 9.63 -19.38 -15.99
CA ASP A 249 10.85 -19.91 -15.38
C ASP A 249 11.98 -18.87 -15.38
N GLU A 250 12.17 -18.15 -16.50
CA GLU A 250 13.12 -17.05 -16.59
C GLU A 250 12.75 -15.92 -15.62
N ILE A 251 11.47 -15.55 -15.55
CA ILE A 251 10.99 -14.52 -14.62
C ILE A 251 11.34 -14.89 -13.18
N VAL A 252 11.04 -16.13 -12.76
CA VAL A 252 11.32 -16.61 -11.40
C VAL A 252 12.82 -16.60 -11.11
N TRP A 253 13.61 -17.13 -12.03
CA TRP A 253 15.07 -17.21 -11.86
C TRP A 253 15.70 -15.82 -11.72
N HIS A 254 15.40 -14.91 -12.63
CA HIS A 254 15.93 -13.54 -12.56
C HIS A 254 15.42 -12.73 -11.36
N ALA A 255 14.16 -12.96 -10.94
CA ALA A 255 13.63 -12.32 -9.74
C ALA A 255 14.44 -12.73 -8.49
N VAL A 256 14.78 -14.01 -8.38
CA VAL A 256 15.61 -14.53 -7.30
C VAL A 256 17.02 -13.95 -7.36
N GLU A 257 17.69 -14.00 -8.53
CA GLU A 257 19.03 -13.41 -8.70
C GLU A 257 19.09 -11.94 -8.30
N GLN A 258 18.09 -11.15 -8.73
CA GLN A 258 18.06 -9.73 -8.38
C GLN A 258 17.83 -9.49 -6.88
N ALA A 259 16.97 -10.27 -6.25
CA ALA A 259 16.73 -10.16 -4.81
C ALA A 259 17.97 -10.53 -3.99
N VAL A 260 18.71 -11.58 -4.40
CA VAL A 260 20.01 -11.95 -3.81
C VAL A 260 21.05 -10.84 -4.04
N GLY A 261 21.17 -10.37 -5.28
CA GLY A 261 22.13 -9.31 -5.62
C GLY A 261 21.88 -7.98 -4.89
N ALA A 262 20.63 -7.72 -4.49
CA ALA A 262 20.26 -6.57 -3.67
C ALA A 262 20.40 -6.80 -2.15
N GLY A 263 20.77 -8.01 -1.70
CA GLY A 263 20.90 -8.35 -0.29
C GLY A 263 19.56 -8.43 0.46
N LEU A 264 18.47 -8.67 -0.27
CA LEU A 264 17.11 -8.82 0.29
C LEU A 264 16.78 -10.28 0.62
N VAL A 265 17.56 -11.22 0.08
CA VAL A 265 17.44 -12.66 0.23
C VAL A 265 18.83 -13.26 0.25
N ASP A 266 19.05 -14.24 1.11
CA ASP A 266 20.33 -14.95 1.25
C ASP A 266 20.28 -16.36 0.66
N HIS A 267 21.46 -16.92 0.32
CA HIS A 267 21.57 -18.33 -0.04
C HIS A 267 21.15 -19.24 1.14
N GLY A 268 20.33 -20.21 0.86
CA GLY A 268 19.71 -21.09 1.85
C GLY A 268 18.31 -20.66 2.30
N ASP A 269 17.87 -19.46 1.93
CA ASP A 269 16.53 -18.97 2.24
C ASP A 269 15.45 -19.74 1.48
N THR A 270 14.28 -19.87 2.11
CA THR A 270 13.04 -20.27 1.42
C THR A 270 12.22 -19.03 1.14
N ILE A 271 11.78 -18.87 -0.09
CA ILE A 271 11.00 -17.73 -0.56
C ILE A 271 9.77 -18.14 -1.35
N VAL A 272 8.80 -17.23 -1.44
CA VAL A 272 7.63 -17.36 -2.33
C VAL A 272 7.78 -16.40 -3.51
N VAL A 273 7.55 -16.88 -4.72
CA VAL A 273 7.53 -16.05 -5.94
C VAL A 273 6.15 -16.10 -6.58
N LEU A 274 5.58 -14.92 -6.80
CA LEU A 274 4.31 -14.71 -7.52
C LEU A 274 4.61 -14.14 -8.89
N ALA A 275 4.17 -14.83 -9.95
CA ALA A 275 4.40 -14.41 -11.32
C ALA A 275 3.14 -14.63 -12.18
N GLY A 276 3.03 -13.92 -13.28
CA GLY A 276 2.04 -14.17 -14.31
C GLY A 276 2.61 -14.99 -15.46
N SER A 277 1.75 -15.69 -16.22
CA SER A 277 2.19 -16.39 -17.42
C SER A 277 2.57 -15.39 -18.52
N SER A 278 3.74 -15.58 -19.14
CA SER A 278 4.28 -14.68 -20.17
C SER A 278 3.49 -14.67 -21.49
N GLN A 279 2.54 -15.58 -21.67
CA GLN A 279 1.84 -15.80 -22.95
C GLN A 279 0.54 -14.99 -23.13
N LYS A 280 0.10 -14.23 -22.14
CA LYS A 280 -1.14 -13.45 -22.23
C LYS A 280 -0.85 -11.95 -22.16
N SER A 281 -1.65 -11.18 -22.91
CA SER A 281 -1.59 -9.72 -23.05
C SER A 281 -1.30 -8.96 -21.75
N VAL A 282 -0.85 -7.72 -21.86
CA VAL A 282 -0.38 -6.75 -20.83
C VAL A 282 -1.20 -6.69 -19.52
N GLU A 283 -2.37 -7.32 -19.44
CA GLU A 283 -3.30 -7.26 -18.30
C GLU A 283 -3.39 -8.55 -17.46
N THR A 284 -2.50 -9.53 -17.66
CA THR A 284 -2.63 -10.79 -16.92
C THR A 284 -2.24 -10.65 -15.46
N ALA A 285 -3.19 -11.05 -14.60
CA ALA A 285 -2.96 -11.26 -13.18
C ALA A 285 -1.85 -12.29 -12.95
N ALA A 286 -1.15 -12.21 -11.83
CA ALA A 286 -0.32 -13.31 -11.38
C ALA A 286 -1.20 -14.56 -11.24
N ASP A 287 -0.80 -15.66 -11.89
CA ASP A 287 -1.50 -16.94 -11.90
C ASP A 287 -0.62 -18.13 -11.47
N VAL A 288 0.64 -17.83 -11.13
CA VAL A 288 1.63 -18.80 -10.67
C VAL A 288 2.19 -18.39 -9.31
N MET A 289 2.23 -19.33 -8.38
CA MET A 289 2.97 -19.26 -7.14
C MET A 289 4.04 -20.35 -7.13
N ARG A 290 5.28 -20.00 -6.79
CA ARG A 290 6.37 -20.95 -6.58
C ARG A 290 6.99 -20.75 -5.22
N ILE A 291 7.36 -21.86 -4.58
CA ILE A 291 8.22 -21.89 -3.42
C ILE A 291 9.60 -22.27 -3.94
N VAL A 292 10.60 -21.46 -3.60
CA VAL A 292 11.99 -21.61 -4.07
C VAL A 292 12.91 -21.64 -2.87
N ASN A 293 13.82 -22.60 -2.84
CA ASN A 293 14.98 -22.58 -1.95
C ASN A 293 16.13 -21.95 -2.74
N VAL A 294 16.69 -20.88 -2.21
CA VAL A 294 17.75 -20.10 -2.87
C VAL A 294 19.06 -20.87 -2.76
N GLU A 295 19.59 -21.31 -3.90
CA GLU A 295 20.85 -22.07 -3.98
C GLU A 295 22.09 -21.18 -3.96
#